data_f87da4a22071505b9d1790bbf15320a7
#
_entry.id   f87da4a22071505b9d1790bbf15320a7
#
_cell.length_a   1.000
_cell.length_b   1.000
_cell.length_c   1.000
_cell.angle_alpha   90.00
_cell.angle_beta   90.00
_cell.angle_gamma   90.00
#
_symmetry.space_group_name_H-M   'P 1'
#
loop_
_entity.id
_entity.type
_entity.pdbx_description
1 polymer ?
#
loop_
_entity_poly.entity_id
_entity_poly.type
_entity_poly.pdbx_seq_one_letter_code
_entity_poly.pdbx_strand_id
1 'polypeptide(L)'
;MFKKVILVIISLAVAGALGYYLSTLVRDKATSPESLPDNVLAFISEHFQDEKIAFAKEDRDLLKMSYEVVLTDGTKLEFRRSGEWKEISRYRTGIPEEIIPQPAVVKVNDLYPQACIVKAEYDDGDLELELDNGMELKFDKRLNMIGLDR
;
A
#
# COMPACT_ATOMS: atom_id res chain seq x y z
N MET A 1 -2.67 -11.32 51.76
CA MET A 1 -1.92 -10.30 50.99
C MET A 1 -1.03 -10.95 49.94
N PHE A 2 -0.17 -11.87 50.27
CA PHE A 2 0.76 -12.55 49.35
C PHE A 2 0.10 -13.24 48.12
N LYS A 3 -1.03 -13.94 48.28
CA LYS A 3 -1.72 -14.61 47.16
C LYS A 3 -2.21 -13.66 46.06
N LYS A 4 -2.69 -12.45 46.44
CA LYS A 4 -3.13 -11.44 45.48
C LYS A 4 -1.98 -10.80 44.70
N VAL A 5 -0.85 -10.60 45.38
CA VAL A 5 0.39 -10.07 44.74
C VAL A 5 0.97 -11.06 43.73
N ILE A 6 1.02 -12.35 44.07
CA ILE A 6 1.50 -13.41 43.18
C ILE A 6 0.58 -13.52 41.94
N LEU A 7 -0.74 -13.42 42.09
CA LEU A 7 -1.71 -13.47 40.99
C LEU A 7 -1.53 -12.28 40.03
N VAL A 8 -1.27 -11.08 40.55
CA VAL A 8 -0.99 -9.88 39.75
C VAL A 8 0.32 -10.01 38.98
N ILE A 9 1.37 -10.54 39.61
CA ILE A 9 2.68 -10.76 38.96
C ILE A 9 2.56 -11.79 37.83
N ILE A 10 1.84 -12.89 38.06
CA ILE A 10 1.61 -13.92 37.04
C ILE A 10 0.79 -13.34 35.86
N SER A 11 -0.24 -12.54 36.13
CA SER A 11 -1.05 -11.93 35.08
C SER A 11 -0.25 -10.92 34.23
N LEU A 12 0.64 -10.15 34.84
CA LEU A 12 1.55 -9.22 34.15
C LEU A 12 2.60 -9.97 33.30
N ALA A 13 3.14 -11.07 33.83
CA ALA A 13 4.10 -11.90 33.10
C ALA A 13 3.46 -12.58 31.87
N VAL A 14 2.23 -13.07 32.00
CA VAL A 14 1.48 -13.69 30.89
C VAL A 14 1.10 -12.64 29.85
N ALA A 15 0.66 -11.44 30.26
CA ALA A 15 0.37 -10.35 29.34
C ALA A 15 1.62 -9.86 28.61
N GLY A 16 2.76 -9.78 29.30
CA GLY A 16 4.04 -9.43 28.70
C GLY A 16 4.55 -10.49 27.70
N ALA A 17 4.42 -11.76 28.06
CA ALA A 17 4.78 -12.87 27.16
C ALA A 17 3.89 -12.95 25.94
N LEU A 18 2.57 -12.70 26.10
CA LEU A 18 1.61 -12.67 25.00
C LEU A 18 1.89 -11.47 24.08
N GLY A 19 2.17 -10.29 24.66
CA GLY A 19 2.56 -9.08 23.89
C GLY A 19 3.86 -9.30 23.11
N TYR A 20 4.86 -9.91 23.71
CA TYR A 20 6.11 -10.27 23.04
C TYR A 20 5.86 -11.31 21.92
N TYR A 21 5.04 -12.31 22.17
CA TYR A 21 4.70 -13.35 21.18
C TYR A 21 3.92 -12.76 20.01
N LEU A 22 2.96 -11.87 20.27
CA LEU A 22 2.22 -11.16 19.21
C LEU A 22 3.14 -10.23 18.42
N SER A 23 4.07 -9.52 19.06
CA SER A 23 5.05 -8.66 18.36
C SER A 23 6.03 -9.44 17.49
N THR A 24 6.26 -10.72 17.76
CA THR A 24 7.07 -11.60 16.88
C THR A 24 6.30 -12.19 15.72
N LEU A 25 4.96 -12.19 15.79
CA LEU A 25 4.08 -12.63 14.71
C LEU A 25 3.81 -11.50 13.69
N VAL A 26 3.86 -10.25 14.14
CA VAL A 26 3.79 -9.05 13.30
C VAL A 26 5.23 -8.59 13.07
N ARG A 27 5.84 -9.04 12.00
CA ARG A 27 7.24 -8.72 11.71
C ARG A 27 7.35 -8.11 10.33
N ASP A 28 7.49 -6.78 10.30
CA ASP A 28 8.00 -6.06 9.15
C ASP A 28 9.44 -6.52 8.93
N LYS A 29 9.68 -7.26 7.88
CA LYS A 29 11.02 -7.70 7.52
C LYS A 29 11.50 -6.88 6.33
N ALA A 30 12.50 -6.02 6.56
CA ALA A 30 13.26 -5.47 5.44
C ALA A 30 13.69 -6.65 4.54
N THR A 31 13.34 -6.58 3.28
CA THR A 31 13.62 -7.63 2.30
C THR A 31 14.59 -7.09 1.26
N SER A 32 15.42 -7.96 0.71
CA SER A 32 16.28 -7.52 -0.39
C SER A 32 15.41 -7.39 -1.66
N PRO A 33 15.71 -6.42 -2.54
CA PRO A 33 14.95 -6.24 -3.78
C PRO A 33 14.84 -7.53 -4.60
N GLU A 34 15.89 -8.36 -4.59
CA GLU A 34 15.94 -9.62 -5.33
C GLU A 34 15.02 -10.71 -4.75
N SER A 35 14.49 -10.50 -3.55
CA SER A 35 13.56 -11.43 -2.89
C SER A 35 12.09 -11.08 -3.15
N LEU A 36 11.82 -9.97 -3.86
CA LEU A 36 10.47 -9.63 -4.29
C LEU A 36 9.96 -10.63 -5.34
N PRO A 37 8.65 -10.88 -5.42
CA PRO A 37 8.08 -11.69 -6.49
C PRO A 37 8.45 -11.18 -7.89
N ASP A 38 8.66 -12.08 -8.84
CA ASP A 38 9.07 -11.74 -10.21
C ASP A 38 8.08 -10.78 -10.89
N ASN A 39 6.78 -10.91 -10.66
CA ASN A 39 5.76 -10.03 -11.21
C ASN A 39 5.80 -8.62 -10.60
N VAL A 40 6.22 -8.46 -9.34
CA VAL A 40 6.48 -7.13 -8.73
C VAL A 40 7.67 -6.47 -9.39
N LEU A 41 8.77 -7.21 -9.57
CA LEU A 41 9.97 -6.71 -10.26
C LEU A 41 9.67 -6.35 -11.72
N ALA A 42 8.89 -7.18 -12.42
CA ALA A 42 8.45 -6.92 -13.79
C ALA A 42 7.60 -5.63 -13.87
N PHE A 43 6.63 -5.45 -12.99
CA PHE A 43 5.81 -4.25 -12.93
C PHE A 43 6.65 -2.98 -12.73
N ILE A 44 7.61 -3.00 -11.80
CA ILE A 44 8.50 -1.86 -11.54
C ILE A 44 9.36 -1.57 -12.76
N SER A 45 9.94 -2.59 -13.39
CA SER A 45 10.78 -2.42 -14.56
C SER A 45 10.02 -1.95 -15.80
N GLU A 46 8.72 -2.24 -15.91
CA GLU A 46 7.87 -1.81 -17.02
C GLU A 46 7.43 -0.36 -16.89
N HIS A 47 6.98 0.04 -15.69
CA HIS A 47 6.33 1.33 -15.49
C HIS A 47 7.23 2.40 -14.85
N PHE A 48 8.38 2.02 -14.28
CA PHE A 48 9.29 2.92 -13.56
C PHE A 48 10.76 2.70 -13.98
N GLN A 49 11.00 2.64 -15.28
CA GLN A 49 12.31 2.25 -15.90
C GLN A 49 13.49 3.10 -15.44
N ASP A 50 13.25 4.40 -15.16
CA ASP A 50 14.30 5.34 -14.76
C ASP A 50 14.59 5.30 -13.26
N GLU A 51 13.82 4.52 -12.49
CA GLU A 51 13.90 4.46 -11.05
C GLU A 51 14.49 3.14 -10.55
N LYS A 52 15.15 3.21 -9.40
CA LYS A 52 15.67 2.02 -8.70
C LYS A 52 14.92 1.82 -7.41
N ILE A 53 14.89 0.57 -6.94
CA ILE A 53 14.36 0.25 -5.62
C ILE A 53 15.34 0.78 -4.57
N ALA A 54 14.91 1.78 -3.79
CA ALA A 54 15.65 2.32 -2.67
C ALA A 54 15.44 1.51 -1.40
N PHE A 55 14.22 0.97 -1.22
CA PHE A 55 13.85 0.18 -0.05
C PHE A 55 12.73 -0.80 -0.41
N ALA A 56 12.75 -1.98 0.18
CA ALA A 56 11.67 -2.95 0.09
C ALA A 56 11.46 -3.63 1.45
N LYS A 57 10.21 -3.84 1.83
CA LYS A 57 9.85 -4.66 2.98
C LYS A 57 8.70 -5.60 2.66
N GLU A 58 8.71 -6.74 3.32
CA GLU A 58 7.59 -7.66 3.38
C GLU A 58 6.83 -7.37 4.68
N ASP A 59 5.58 -6.96 4.55
CA ASP A 59 4.68 -6.75 5.68
C ASP A 59 3.86 -8.03 5.89
N ARG A 60 4.01 -8.62 7.08
CA ARG A 60 3.29 -9.83 7.50
C ARG A 60 2.35 -9.47 8.64
N ASP A 61 1.16 -9.02 8.30
CA ASP A 61 0.07 -8.98 9.27
C ASP A 61 -0.53 -10.38 9.43
N LEU A 62 -1.16 -10.65 10.59
CA LEU A 62 -1.72 -11.96 10.97
C LEU A 62 -2.63 -12.60 9.92
N LEU A 63 -3.21 -11.80 9.02
CA LEU A 63 -4.17 -12.25 7.99
C LEU A 63 -3.81 -11.81 6.57
N LYS A 64 -2.86 -10.90 6.40
CA LYS A 64 -2.51 -10.32 5.10
C LYS A 64 -0.99 -10.21 4.98
N MET A 65 -0.49 -10.56 3.82
CA MET A 65 0.90 -10.38 3.43
C MET A 65 0.92 -9.40 2.25
N SER A 66 1.73 -8.37 2.37
CA SER A 66 1.94 -7.37 1.32
C SER A 66 3.42 -7.07 1.16
N TYR A 67 3.76 -6.41 0.07
CA TYR A 67 5.11 -5.90 -0.17
C TYR A 67 5.02 -4.40 -0.33
N GLU A 68 5.83 -3.67 0.43
CA GLU A 68 6.00 -2.23 0.26
C GLU A 68 7.35 -1.96 -0.39
N VAL A 69 7.35 -1.15 -1.44
CA VAL A 69 8.54 -0.75 -2.18
C VAL A 69 8.59 0.76 -2.27
N VAL A 70 9.76 1.34 -2.02
CA VAL A 70 10.03 2.76 -2.21
C VAL A 70 11.10 2.90 -3.29
N LEU A 71 10.83 3.71 -4.31
CA LEU A 71 11.74 3.99 -5.40
C LEU A 71 12.62 5.22 -5.09
N THR A 72 13.65 5.42 -5.88
CA THR A 72 14.65 6.50 -5.69
C THR A 72 14.08 7.90 -5.82
N ASP A 73 12.99 8.09 -6.57
CA ASP A 73 12.26 9.36 -6.68
C ASP A 73 11.28 9.64 -5.53
N GLY A 74 11.15 8.67 -4.60
CA GLY A 74 10.22 8.71 -3.47
C GLY A 74 8.84 8.11 -3.78
N THR A 75 8.63 7.53 -4.96
CA THR A 75 7.42 6.76 -5.29
C THR A 75 7.28 5.61 -4.31
N LYS A 76 6.08 5.45 -3.75
CA LYS A 76 5.72 4.32 -2.88
C LYS A 76 4.76 3.40 -3.61
N LEU A 77 5.03 2.11 -3.52
CA LEU A 77 4.25 1.05 -4.15
C LEU A 77 3.90 0.02 -3.07
N GLU A 78 2.63 -0.31 -2.93
CA GLU A 78 2.19 -1.46 -2.14
C GLU A 78 1.62 -2.53 -3.06
N PHE A 79 2.06 -3.76 -2.85
CA PHE A 79 1.59 -4.93 -3.60
C PHE A 79 0.95 -5.94 -2.66
N ARG A 80 -0.12 -6.57 -3.11
CA ARG A 80 -0.70 -7.73 -2.45
C ARG A 80 0.26 -8.92 -2.52
N ARG A 81 0.02 -9.94 -1.72
CA ARG A 81 0.76 -11.21 -1.79
C ARG A 81 0.78 -11.82 -3.20
N SER A 82 -0.25 -11.60 -3.99
CA SER A 82 -0.33 -12.04 -5.40
C SER A 82 0.67 -11.33 -6.32
N GLY A 83 1.26 -10.20 -5.87
CA GLY A 83 2.07 -9.29 -6.67
C GLY A 83 1.27 -8.28 -7.48
N GLU A 84 -0.07 -8.26 -7.33
CA GLU A 84 -0.90 -7.18 -7.87
C GLU A 84 -0.71 -5.92 -7.03
N TRP A 85 -0.61 -4.75 -7.68
CA TRP A 85 -0.53 -3.50 -6.94
C TRP A 85 -1.82 -3.22 -6.17
N LYS A 86 -1.67 -2.67 -4.99
CA LYS A 86 -2.76 -2.25 -4.11
C LYS A 86 -2.80 -0.74 -3.97
N GLU A 87 -1.64 -0.11 -3.75
CA GLU A 87 -1.50 1.33 -3.63
C GLU A 87 -0.26 1.81 -4.39
N ILE A 88 -0.39 2.96 -5.04
CA ILE A 88 0.70 3.69 -5.68
C ILE A 88 0.59 5.15 -5.26
N SER A 89 1.69 5.74 -4.76
CA SER A 89 1.77 7.17 -4.43
C SER A 89 2.98 7.79 -5.10
N ARG A 90 2.77 8.77 -6.00
CA ARG A 90 3.81 9.47 -6.76
C ARG A 90 3.51 10.96 -6.87
N TYR A 91 3.76 11.69 -5.79
CA TYR A 91 3.35 13.09 -5.66
C TYR A 91 4.17 14.09 -6.51
N ARG A 92 5.36 13.73 -6.98
CA ARG A 92 6.25 14.65 -7.69
C ARG A 92 5.95 14.77 -9.19
N THR A 93 5.59 13.67 -9.83
CA THR A 93 5.47 13.60 -11.30
C THR A 93 4.15 12.97 -11.76
N GLY A 94 3.33 12.52 -10.82
CA GLY A 94 2.11 11.78 -11.12
C GLY A 94 2.37 10.30 -11.47
N ILE A 95 1.33 9.50 -11.37
CA ILE A 95 1.32 8.07 -11.72
C ILE A 95 1.19 7.95 -13.23
N PRO A 96 1.96 7.07 -13.92
CA PRO A 96 1.75 6.78 -15.32
C PRO A 96 0.31 6.33 -15.60
N GLU A 97 -0.38 6.99 -16.52
CA GLU A 97 -1.81 6.74 -16.78
C GLU A 97 -2.10 5.33 -17.28
N GLU A 98 -1.14 4.67 -17.92
CA GLU A 98 -1.26 3.29 -18.40
C GLU A 98 -1.44 2.27 -17.27
N ILE A 99 -1.06 2.61 -16.02
CA ILE A 99 -1.27 1.77 -14.84
C ILE A 99 -2.73 1.80 -14.39
N ILE A 100 -3.40 2.95 -14.60
CA ILE A 100 -4.76 3.20 -14.13
C ILE A 100 -5.77 2.66 -15.15
N PRO A 101 -6.86 2.02 -14.72
CA PRO A 101 -7.90 1.58 -15.65
C PRO A 101 -8.41 2.71 -16.53
N GLN A 102 -8.42 2.50 -17.85
CA GLN A 102 -8.75 3.52 -18.84
C GLN A 102 -10.08 4.27 -18.59
N PRO A 103 -11.20 3.61 -18.15
CA PRO A 103 -12.42 4.33 -17.85
C PRO A 103 -12.27 5.37 -16.74
N ALA A 104 -11.42 5.11 -15.75
CA ALA A 104 -11.15 6.05 -14.67
C ALA A 104 -10.28 7.22 -15.16
N VAL A 105 -9.23 6.95 -15.97
CA VAL A 105 -8.42 7.99 -16.62
C VAL A 105 -9.26 8.94 -17.46
N VAL A 106 -10.14 8.39 -18.31
CA VAL A 106 -11.05 9.21 -19.13
C VAL A 106 -11.90 10.11 -18.23
N LYS A 107 -12.43 9.58 -17.12
CA LYS A 107 -13.27 10.36 -16.21
C LYS A 107 -12.50 11.48 -15.50
N VAL A 108 -11.26 11.20 -15.10
CA VAL A 108 -10.37 12.23 -14.53
C VAL A 108 -10.12 13.33 -15.56
N ASN A 109 -9.74 12.97 -16.77
CA ASN A 109 -9.45 13.94 -17.83
C ASN A 109 -10.66 14.77 -18.26
N ASP A 110 -11.86 14.20 -18.24
CA ASP A 110 -13.11 14.91 -18.51
C ASP A 110 -13.42 15.98 -17.45
N LEU A 111 -13.14 15.68 -16.18
CA LEU A 111 -13.46 16.57 -15.06
C LEU A 111 -12.32 17.53 -14.73
N TYR A 112 -11.10 17.06 -14.83
CA TYR A 112 -9.87 17.76 -14.42
C TYR A 112 -8.75 17.58 -15.44
N PRO A 113 -8.87 18.16 -16.66
CA PRO A 113 -7.96 17.89 -17.78
C PRO A 113 -6.51 18.34 -17.57
N GLN A 114 -6.24 19.10 -16.50
CA GLN A 114 -4.89 19.58 -16.18
C GLN A 114 -4.33 18.97 -14.89
N ALA A 115 -5.08 18.11 -14.22
CA ALA A 115 -4.65 17.48 -12.99
C ALA A 115 -3.94 16.15 -13.27
N CYS A 116 -2.96 15.84 -12.43
CA CYS A 116 -2.26 14.56 -12.45
C CYS A 116 -2.78 13.67 -11.33
N ILE A 117 -2.91 12.37 -11.59
CA ILE A 117 -3.19 11.37 -10.56
C ILE A 117 -1.91 11.16 -9.76
N VAL A 118 -1.94 11.43 -8.45
CA VAL A 118 -0.77 11.33 -7.57
C VAL A 118 -0.85 10.19 -6.59
N LYS A 119 -2.06 9.69 -6.31
CA LYS A 119 -2.28 8.46 -5.55
C LYS A 119 -3.38 7.65 -6.21
N ALA A 120 -3.21 6.33 -6.19
CA ALA A 120 -4.22 5.36 -6.60
C ALA A 120 -4.21 4.20 -5.60
N GLU A 121 -5.39 3.79 -5.12
CA GLU A 121 -5.54 2.73 -4.15
C GLU A 121 -6.76 1.86 -4.46
N TYR A 122 -6.61 0.55 -4.31
CA TYR A 122 -7.74 -0.39 -4.29
C TYR A 122 -8.11 -0.75 -2.85
N ASP A 123 -9.23 -0.24 -2.37
CA ASP A 123 -9.83 -0.58 -1.08
C ASP A 123 -11.11 -1.42 -1.29
N ASP A 124 -11.15 -2.63 -0.74
CA ASP A 124 -12.23 -3.62 -0.89
C ASP A 124 -12.72 -3.84 -2.33
N GLY A 125 -11.87 -3.50 -3.31
CA GLY A 125 -12.07 -3.64 -4.74
C GLY A 125 -12.64 -2.39 -5.42
N ASP A 126 -12.95 -1.33 -4.69
CA ASP A 126 -13.20 0.01 -5.21
C ASP A 126 -11.85 0.69 -5.50
N LEU A 127 -11.80 1.53 -6.53
CA LEU A 127 -10.62 2.30 -6.89
C LEU A 127 -10.78 3.73 -6.40
N GLU A 128 -9.81 4.20 -5.62
CA GLU A 128 -9.72 5.60 -5.18
C GLU A 128 -8.52 6.28 -5.85
N LEU A 129 -8.75 7.47 -6.41
CA LEU A 129 -7.73 8.27 -7.08
C LEU A 129 -7.65 9.64 -6.42
N GLU A 130 -6.45 10.04 -5.97
CA GLU A 130 -6.16 11.40 -5.51
C GLU A 130 -5.41 12.16 -6.61
N LEU A 131 -5.84 13.41 -6.84
CA LEU A 131 -5.24 14.30 -7.81
C LEU A 131 -4.32 15.33 -7.13
N ASP A 132 -3.39 15.89 -7.88
CA ASP A 132 -2.44 16.92 -7.42
C ASP A 132 -3.10 18.24 -6.97
N ASN A 133 -4.36 18.47 -7.36
CA ASN A 133 -5.19 19.59 -6.91
C ASN A 133 -5.99 19.30 -5.63
N GLY A 134 -5.80 18.12 -5.01
CA GLY A 134 -6.45 17.68 -3.77
C GLY A 134 -7.87 17.16 -3.95
N MET A 135 -8.29 16.87 -5.18
CA MET A 135 -9.57 16.19 -5.45
C MET A 135 -9.39 14.68 -5.36
N GLU A 136 -10.38 13.99 -4.80
CA GLU A 136 -10.44 12.53 -4.71
C GLU A 136 -11.63 12.00 -5.50
N LEU A 137 -11.39 11.01 -6.36
CA LEU A 137 -12.43 10.32 -7.14
C LEU A 137 -12.48 8.86 -6.70
N LYS A 138 -13.69 8.39 -6.42
CA LYS A 138 -13.94 6.99 -6.06
C LYS A 138 -14.76 6.28 -7.14
N PHE A 139 -14.33 5.06 -7.48
CA PHE A 139 -14.95 4.21 -8.49
C PHE A 139 -15.29 2.85 -7.89
N ASP A 140 -16.47 2.32 -8.23
CA ASP A 140 -16.86 0.96 -7.86
C ASP A 140 -16.06 -0.10 -8.65
N LYS A 141 -16.28 -1.38 -8.31
CA LYS A 141 -15.65 -2.53 -8.99
C LYS A 141 -15.93 -2.63 -10.49
N ARG A 142 -16.92 -1.87 -11.00
CA ARG A 142 -17.26 -1.78 -12.42
C ARG A 142 -16.72 -0.50 -13.06
N LEU A 143 -15.92 0.26 -12.32
CA LEU A 143 -15.35 1.55 -12.72
C LEU A 143 -16.40 2.64 -12.98
N ASN A 144 -17.58 2.55 -12.34
CA ASN A 144 -18.51 3.68 -12.28
C ASN A 144 -18.05 4.62 -11.16
N MET A 145 -18.02 5.92 -11.44
CA MET A 145 -17.72 6.91 -10.42
C MET A 145 -18.85 6.98 -9.38
N ILE A 146 -18.52 6.77 -8.11
CA ILE A 146 -19.46 6.73 -6.98
C ILE A 146 -19.19 7.80 -5.92
N GLY A 147 -18.06 8.50 -6.00
CA GLY A 147 -17.69 9.56 -5.06
C GLY A 147 -16.78 10.60 -5.69
N LEU A 148 -16.90 11.83 -5.18
CA LEU A 148 -16.05 12.97 -5.50
C LEU A 148 -15.93 13.82 -4.23
N ASP A 149 -14.72 13.93 -3.69
CA ASP A 149 -14.39 14.63 -2.44
C ASP A 149 -13.19 15.57 -2.63
N ARG A 150 -12.91 16.37 -1.59
CA ARG A 150 -11.77 17.29 -1.54
C ARG A 150 -11.14 17.30 -0.16
#